data_93f61e3623a6fa0e3c6dca59726e8de0
#
_entry.id   93f61e3623a6fa0e3c6dca59726e8de0
#
_cell.length_a   1.000
_cell.length_b   1.000
_cell.length_c   1.000
_cell.angle_alpha   90.00
_cell.angle_beta   90.00
_cell.angle_gamma   90.00
#
_symmetry.space_group_name_H-M   'P 1'
#
loop_
_entity.id
_entity.type
_entity.pdbx_description
1 polymer ?
#
loop_
_entity_poly.entity_id
_entity_poly.type
_entity_poly.pdbx_seq_one_letter_code
_entity_poly.pdbx_strand_id
1 'polypeptide(L)'
;VHWRGGISAKGEVRSQFSHVVDIAPTGLEAASLPFPKSVNGIEQTPFNGVSMVYSFDDAKAIDRHTTQYFEMFGNRGIYHNGWVACTRHSIPWLLTKNPPLSDDVWELYNVDEDFSQANNLAEKNPEKFKELQEVFNQEAIKNHVFPIDDRRSERFDPDIAGRPDLMGPRTSLSVYEGMSVAENAFINLKSRSYSITADIETGTNANGVI
;
A
#
# COMPACT_ATOMS: atom_id res chain seq x y z
N VAL A 1 4.76 20.24 -2.82
CA VAL A 1 5.38 19.96 -4.14
C VAL A 1 6.10 21.20 -4.63
N HIS A 2 7.27 21.04 -5.25
CA HIS A 2 8.00 22.12 -5.94
C HIS A 2 8.44 21.61 -7.32
N TRP A 3 8.05 22.35 -8.37
CA TRP A 3 8.44 22.02 -9.74
C TRP A 3 8.69 23.31 -10.51
N ARG A 4 9.98 23.68 -10.63
CA ARG A 4 10.39 24.91 -11.32
C ARG A 4 10.01 24.86 -12.81
N GLY A 5 9.20 25.84 -13.24
CA GLY A 5 8.73 25.94 -14.62
C GLY A 5 7.51 25.07 -14.94
N GLY A 6 7.07 24.19 -14.04
CA GLY A 6 5.89 23.34 -14.23
C GLY A 6 4.71 23.72 -13.35
N ILE A 7 4.93 24.51 -12.28
CA ILE A 7 3.89 25.01 -11.38
C ILE A 7 4.06 26.52 -11.26
N SER A 8 3.01 27.27 -11.59
CA SER A 8 3.00 28.74 -11.45
C SER A 8 2.51 29.21 -10.08
N ALA A 9 1.66 28.43 -9.43
CA ALA A 9 1.16 28.68 -8.07
C ALA A 9 2.29 28.73 -7.03
N LYS A 10 2.22 29.69 -6.09
CA LYS A 10 3.25 29.90 -5.09
C LYS A 10 2.66 29.99 -3.69
N GLY A 11 3.07 29.08 -2.81
CA GLY A 11 2.64 29.07 -1.41
C GLY A 11 1.15 28.78 -1.22
N GLU A 12 0.51 28.17 -2.18
CA GLU A 12 -0.89 27.81 -2.13
C GLU A 12 -1.11 26.38 -1.62
N VAL A 13 -2.22 26.16 -0.96
CA VAL A 13 -2.66 24.83 -0.49
C VAL A 13 -3.62 24.23 -1.51
N ARG A 14 -3.60 22.92 -1.64
CA ARG A 14 -4.58 22.11 -2.39
C ARG A 14 -5.36 21.27 -1.40
N SER A 15 -6.68 21.31 -1.48
CA SER A 15 -7.60 20.56 -0.60
C SER A 15 -8.18 19.32 -1.26
N GLN A 16 -7.87 19.08 -2.53
CA GLN A 16 -8.29 17.88 -3.24
C GLN A 16 -7.78 16.64 -2.52
N PHE A 17 -8.66 15.64 -2.40
CA PHE A 17 -8.26 14.37 -1.81
C PHE A 17 -7.12 13.74 -2.62
N SER A 18 -6.13 13.23 -1.91
CA SER A 18 -4.99 12.54 -2.52
C SER A 18 -4.45 11.45 -1.59
N HIS A 19 -3.84 10.44 -2.17
CA HIS A 19 -3.23 9.33 -1.46
C HIS A 19 -1.81 9.07 -2.00
N VAL A 20 -0.99 8.34 -1.26
CA VAL A 20 0.38 8.02 -1.68
C VAL A 20 0.46 7.30 -3.03
N VAL A 21 -0.57 6.55 -3.40
CA VAL A 21 -0.66 5.87 -4.71
C VAL A 21 -0.73 6.84 -5.90
N ASP A 22 -1.06 8.11 -5.65
CA ASP A 22 -1.15 9.15 -6.67
C ASP A 22 0.22 9.74 -7.07
N ILE A 23 1.24 9.49 -6.27
CA ILE A 23 2.59 10.05 -6.51
C ILE A 23 3.17 9.53 -7.82
N ALA A 24 3.10 8.23 -8.07
CA ALA A 24 3.69 7.63 -9.25
C ALA A 24 3.00 8.10 -10.57
N PRO A 25 1.66 8.06 -10.72
CA PRO A 25 1.01 8.59 -11.91
C PRO A 25 1.24 10.10 -12.09
N THR A 26 1.32 10.88 -11.00
CA THR A 26 1.66 12.30 -11.06
C THR A 26 3.08 12.52 -11.60
N GLY A 27 4.04 11.76 -11.13
CA GLY A 27 5.43 11.85 -11.62
C GLY A 27 5.56 11.52 -13.09
N LEU A 28 4.87 10.48 -13.56
CA LEU A 28 4.88 10.10 -14.99
C LEU A 28 4.22 11.18 -15.86
N GLU A 29 3.05 11.70 -15.47
CA GLU A 29 2.39 12.76 -16.21
C GLU A 29 3.23 14.04 -16.26
N ALA A 30 3.80 14.46 -15.11
CA ALA A 30 4.68 15.62 -15.04
C ALA A 30 5.93 15.46 -15.92
N ALA A 31 6.45 14.25 -16.06
CA ALA A 31 7.58 13.94 -16.93
C ALA A 31 7.18 13.70 -18.39
N SER A 32 5.88 13.75 -18.73
CA SER A 32 5.34 13.39 -20.04
C SER A 32 5.69 11.95 -20.48
N LEU A 33 5.79 11.04 -19.51
CA LEU A 33 6.07 9.63 -19.73
C LEU A 33 4.78 8.81 -19.68
N PRO A 34 4.56 7.91 -20.66
CA PRO A 34 3.41 7.00 -20.58
C PRO A 34 3.62 5.95 -19.50
N PHE A 35 2.52 5.44 -18.95
CA PHE A 35 2.55 4.25 -18.11
C PHE A 35 3.05 3.04 -18.93
N PRO A 36 4.06 2.31 -18.45
CA PRO A 36 4.55 1.13 -19.16
C PRO A 36 3.53 -0.01 -19.06
N LYS A 37 2.98 -0.43 -20.21
CA LYS A 37 2.04 -1.56 -20.24
C LYS A 37 2.73 -2.90 -19.98
N SER A 38 4.01 -2.99 -20.28
CA SER A 38 4.84 -4.16 -19.97
C SER A 38 6.27 -3.76 -19.65
N VAL A 39 6.91 -4.52 -18.76
CA VAL A 39 8.33 -4.38 -18.41
C VAL A 39 8.98 -5.75 -18.53
N ASN A 40 10.04 -5.86 -19.34
CA ASN A 40 10.73 -7.13 -19.61
C ASN A 40 9.77 -8.28 -20.04
N GLY A 41 8.76 -7.94 -20.84
CA GLY A 41 7.75 -8.90 -21.32
C GLY A 41 6.66 -9.25 -20.33
N ILE A 42 6.66 -8.68 -19.11
CA ILE A 42 5.65 -8.90 -18.09
C ILE A 42 4.63 -7.76 -18.13
N GLU A 43 3.36 -8.09 -18.32
CA GLU A 43 2.26 -7.12 -18.29
C GLU A 43 2.16 -6.48 -16.90
N GLN A 44 2.00 -5.15 -16.87
CA GLN A 44 1.93 -4.37 -15.64
C GLN A 44 0.48 -4.12 -15.24
N THR A 45 0.19 -4.28 -13.95
CA THR A 45 -1.10 -3.87 -13.38
C THR A 45 -1.22 -2.35 -13.46
N PRO A 46 -2.36 -1.80 -13.95
CA PRO A 46 -2.59 -0.35 -13.96
C PRO A 46 -2.48 0.27 -12.57
N PHE A 47 -2.09 1.54 -12.52
CA PHE A 47 -2.13 2.29 -11.26
C PHE A 47 -3.55 2.42 -10.71
N ASN A 48 -3.71 2.25 -9.41
CA ASN A 48 -4.95 2.59 -8.70
C ASN A 48 -5.02 4.10 -8.36
N GLY A 49 -3.89 4.80 -8.43
CA GLY A 49 -3.79 6.22 -8.15
C GLY A 49 -4.20 7.09 -9.34
N VAL A 50 -4.50 8.34 -9.03
CA VAL A 50 -4.88 9.38 -9.98
C VAL A 50 -3.83 10.49 -9.96
N SER A 51 -3.37 10.93 -11.13
CA SER A 51 -2.42 12.04 -11.20
C SER A 51 -3.00 13.33 -10.62
N MET A 52 -2.22 14.02 -9.81
CA MET A 52 -2.57 15.29 -9.17
C MET A 52 -2.21 16.52 -10.03
N VAL A 53 -1.62 16.35 -11.20
CA VAL A 53 -1.19 17.46 -12.07
C VAL A 53 -2.33 18.44 -12.36
N TYR A 54 -3.56 17.94 -12.49
CA TYR A 54 -4.75 18.75 -12.75
C TYR A 54 -5.01 19.86 -11.71
N SER A 55 -4.55 19.66 -10.47
CA SER A 55 -4.76 20.61 -9.36
C SER A 55 -3.57 21.57 -9.14
N PHE A 56 -2.44 21.39 -9.84
CA PHE A 56 -1.22 22.12 -9.53
C PHE A 56 -1.38 23.63 -9.64
N ASP A 57 -2.06 24.10 -10.67
CA ASP A 57 -2.32 25.53 -10.90
C ASP A 57 -3.81 25.92 -10.75
N ASP A 58 -4.65 24.98 -10.27
CA ASP A 58 -6.06 25.21 -9.99
C ASP A 58 -6.47 24.70 -8.60
N ALA A 59 -6.53 25.62 -7.65
CA ALA A 59 -6.94 25.31 -6.28
C ALA A 59 -8.42 24.91 -6.15
N LYS A 60 -9.24 25.19 -7.18
CA LYS A 60 -10.68 24.87 -7.21
C LYS A 60 -11.01 23.69 -8.13
N ALA A 61 -9.99 23.00 -8.65
CA ALA A 61 -10.20 21.82 -9.47
C ALA A 61 -11.05 20.80 -8.73
N ILE A 62 -11.97 20.16 -9.44
CA ILE A 62 -12.81 19.09 -8.88
C ILE A 62 -11.94 17.86 -8.59
N ASP A 63 -12.19 17.22 -7.48
CA ASP A 63 -11.50 15.99 -7.07
C ASP A 63 -11.63 14.91 -8.15
N ARG A 64 -10.50 14.33 -8.51
CA ARG A 64 -10.45 13.18 -9.43
C ARG A 64 -10.25 11.86 -8.71
N HIS A 65 -9.64 11.88 -7.52
CA HIS A 65 -9.51 10.72 -6.67
C HIS A 65 -10.62 10.76 -5.62
N THR A 66 -11.70 10.08 -5.90
CA THR A 66 -12.95 10.17 -5.11
C THR A 66 -13.18 9.00 -4.19
N THR A 67 -12.41 7.91 -4.32
CA THR A 67 -12.60 6.68 -3.54
C THR A 67 -11.27 6.05 -3.21
N GLN A 68 -11.02 5.80 -1.93
CA GLN A 68 -9.83 5.11 -1.45
C GLN A 68 -10.17 4.17 -0.30
N TYR A 69 -9.87 2.87 -0.45
CA TYR A 69 -9.97 1.93 0.65
C TYR A 69 -8.65 1.82 1.43
N PHE A 70 -8.78 1.45 2.68
CA PHE A 70 -7.66 1.20 3.59
C PHE A 70 -7.89 -0.11 4.33
N GLU A 71 -6.84 -0.94 4.42
CA GLU A 71 -6.84 -2.13 5.26
C GLU A 71 -5.43 -2.36 5.79
N MET A 72 -5.31 -2.62 7.08
CA MET A 72 -4.08 -3.06 7.72
C MET A 72 -4.39 -3.86 8.99
N PHE A 73 -4.06 -5.17 8.97
CA PHE A 73 -4.25 -6.08 10.11
C PHE A 73 -5.68 -6.09 10.66
N GLY A 74 -6.67 -6.04 9.78
CA GLY A 74 -8.09 -5.99 10.13
C GLY A 74 -8.63 -4.59 10.39
N ASN A 75 -7.81 -3.57 10.60
CA ASN A 75 -8.26 -2.18 10.63
C ASN A 75 -8.70 -1.78 9.22
N ARG A 76 -9.92 -1.28 9.07
CA ARG A 76 -10.55 -1.05 7.78
C ARG A 76 -11.06 0.37 7.66
N GLY A 77 -11.06 0.91 6.45
CA GLY A 77 -11.62 2.21 6.18
C GLY A 77 -11.87 2.42 4.70
N ILE A 78 -12.79 3.32 4.42
CA ILE A 78 -13.12 3.78 3.08
C ILE A 78 -13.33 5.29 3.10
N TYR A 79 -12.64 6.00 2.22
CA TYR A 79 -12.97 7.36 1.84
C TYR A 79 -13.82 7.32 0.59
N HIS A 80 -14.90 8.09 0.55
CA HIS A 80 -15.70 8.28 -0.65
C HIS A 80 -16.38 9.65 -0.65
N ASN A 81 -15.97 10.52 -1.61
CA ASN A 81 -16.58 11.84 -1.82
C ASN A 81 -16.76 12.67 -0.53
N GLY A 82 -15.68 12.91 0.22
CA GLY A 82 -15.70 13.71 1.45
C GLY A 82 -16.19 12.97 2.70
N TRP A 83 -16.57 11.70 2.58
CA TRP A 83 -17.00 10.87 3.70
C TRP A 83 -16.01 9.77 4.00
N VAL A 84 -15.88 9.43 5.27
CA VAL A 84 -15.05 8.31 5.74
C VAL A 84 -15.90 7.38 6.60
N ALA A 85 -15.91 6.09 6.26
CA ALA A 85 -16.34 5.06 7.20
C ALA A 85 -15.13 4.23 7.59
N CYS A 86 -14.93 3.99 8.89
CA CYS A 86 -13.77 3.25 9.36
C CYS A 86 -14.07 2.42 10.61
N THR A 87 -13.23 1.41 10.85
CA THR A 87 -13.28 0.64 12.09
C THR A 87 -11.88 0.30 12.56
N ARG A 88 -11.69 0.37 13.86
CA ARG A 88 -10.49 -0.12 14.53
C ARG A 88 -10.72 -1.55 14.99
N HIS A 89 -9.99 -2.49 14.41
CA HIS A 89 -9.96 -3.90 14.81
C HIS A 89 -8.96 -4.12 15.93
N SER A 90 -7.73 -3.67 15.74
CA SER A 90 -6.67 -3.91 16.69
C SER A 90 -5.64 -2.78 16.70
N ILE A 91 -4.89 -2.68 17.78
CA ILE A 91 -3.77 -1.75 17.91
C ILE A 91 -2.49 -2.53 17.55
N PRO A 92 -1.80 -2.22 16.44
CA PRO A 92 -0.71 -3.05 15.90
C PRO A 92 0.46 -3.30 16.84
N TRP A 93 0.73 -2.39 17.77
CA TRP A 93 1.84 -2.50 18.74
C TRP A 93 1.44 -3.14 20.09
N LEU A 94 0.17 -3.46 20.30
CA LEU A 94 -0.25 -4.23 21.48
C LEU A 94 -0.28 -5.71 21.15
N LEU A 95 0.42 -6.50 21.97
CA LEU A 95 0.50 -7.98 21.83
C LEU A 95 -0.71 -8.67 22.48
N THR A 96 -1.90 -8.11 22.33
CA THR A 96 -3.16 -8.70 22.79
C THR A 96 -3.77 -9.56 21.69
N LYS A 97 -4.55 -10.57 22.08
CA LYS A 97 -5.32 -11.35 21.12
C LYS A 97 -6.34 -10.44 20.42
N ASN A 98 -6.45 -10.57 19.10
CA ASN A 98 -7.46 -9.82 18.34
C ASN A 98 -8.88 -10.32 18.68
N PRO A 99 -9.88 -9.42 18.77
CA PRO A 99 -11.27 -9.81 18.81
C PRO A 99 -11.69 -10.44 17.47
N PRO A 100 -12.86 -11.11 17.39
CA PRO A 100 -13.42 -11.45 16.09
C PRO A 100 -13.70 -10.21 15.25
N LEU A 101 -13.48 -10.29 13.94
CA LEU A 101 -13.77 -9.18 12.99
C LEU A 101 -15.25 -8.75 13.00
N SER A 102 -16.16 -9.66 13.41
CA SER A 102 -17.59 -9.39 13.57
C SER A 102 -17.92 -8.42 14.69
N ASP A 103 -17.03 -8.28 15.66
CA ASP A 103 -17.25 -7.46 16.85
C ASP A 103 -16.80 -6.00 16.63
N ASP A 104 -16.24 -5.73 15.44
CA ASP A 104 -15.73 -4.41 15.11
C ASP A 104 -16.86 -3.40 14.94
N VAL A 105 -16.73 -2.28 15.64
CA VAL A 105 -17.65 -1.16 15.54
C VAL A 105 -17.15 -0.17 14.49
N TRP A 106 -17.98 0.08 13.51
CA TRP A 106 -17.70 1.06 12.48
C TRP A 106 -18.21 2.45 12.88
N GLU A 107 -17.50 3.45 12.41
CA GLU A 107 -17.79 4.87 12.61
C GLU A 107 -17.93 5.57 11.26
N LEU A 108 -18.65 6.68 11.20
CA LEU A 108 -18.87 7.47 9.97
C LEU A 108 -18.54 8.94 10.24
N TYR A 109 -17.83 9.57 9.30
CA TYR A 109 -17.42 10.97 9.40
C TYR A 109 -17.61 11.69 8.06
N ASN A 110 -18.02 12.97 8.13
CA ASN A 110 -17.94 13.90 7.00
C ASN A 110 -16.66 14.73 7.16
N VAL A 111 -15.61 14.42 6.40
CA VAL A 111 -14.30 15.06 6.58
C VAL A 111 -14.21 16.44 5.92
N ASP A 112 -15.17 16.81 5.09
CA ASP A 112 -15.29 18.18 4.57
C ASP A 112 -15.73 19.15 5.64
N GLU A 113 -16.54 18.69 6.62
CA GLU A 113 -17.07 19.49 7.74
C GLU A 113 -16.29 19.25 9.04
N ASP A 114 -15.83 18.03 9.26
CA ASP A 114 -15.11 17.59 10.46
C ASP A 114 -13.85 16.81 10.08
N PHE A 115 -12.83 17.54 9.63
CA PHE A 115 -11.55 16.94 9.21
C PHE A 115 -10.88 16.13 10.33
N SER A 116 -11.13 16.49 11.60
CA SER A 116 -10.56 15.82 12.77
C SER A 116 -11.27 14.51 13.12
N GLN A 117 -12.42 14.20 12.50
CA GLN A 117 -13.22 13.00 12.76
C GLN A 117 -13.61 12.90 14.25
N ALA A 118 -14.03 14.04 14.84
CA ALA A 118 -14.42 14.12 16.24
C ALA A 118 -15.87 13.67 16.49
N ASN A 119 -16.74 13.77 15.47
CA ASN A 119 -18.16 13.55 15.60
C ASN A 119 -18.61 12.36 14.76
N ASN A 120 -18.79 11.20 15.38
CA ASN A 120 -19.32 10.02 14.69
C ASN A 120 -20.79 10.26 14.26
N LEU A 121 -21.04 10.11 12.97
CA LEU A 121 -22.33 10.35 12.32
C LEU A 121 -23.08 9.06 11.94
N ALA A 122 -22.60 7.88 12.30
CA ALA A 122 -23.16 6.59 11.88
C ALA A 122 -24.65 6.45 12.25
N GLU A 123 -25.03 6.84 13.46
CA GLU A 123 -26.43 6.78 13.91
C GLU A 123 -27.32 7.85 13.25
N LYS A 124 -26.74 9.01 12.90
CA LYS A 124 -27.47 10.12 12.30
C LYS A 124 -27.67 9.96 10.79
N ASN A 125 -26.79 9.20 10.13
CA ASN A 125 -26.79 9.02 8.67
C ASN A 125 -26.69 7.53 8.30
N PRO A 126 -27.66 6.69 8.68
CA PRO A 126 -27.56 5.24 8.50
C PRO A 126 -27.51 4.81 7.03
N GLU A 127 -28.16 5.55 6.14
CA GLU A 127 -28.10 5.24 4.69
C GLU A 127 -26.71 5.51 4.10
N LYS A 128 -26.12 6.66 4.41
CA LYS A 128 -24.74 6.99 4.01
C LYS A 128 -23.75 6.01 4.61
N PHE A 129 -23.94 5.62 5.85
CA PHE A 129 -23.12 4.64 6.54
C PHE A 129 -23.14 3.28 5.81
N LYS A 130 -24.31 2.78 5.46
CA LYS A 130 -24.47 1.54 4.69
C LYS A 130 -23.87 1.66 3.28
N GLU A 131 -24.06 2.80 2.62
CA GLU A 131 -23.46 3.09 1.32
C GLU A 131 -21.94 2.92 1.37
N LEU A 132 -21.27 3.55 2.36
CA LEU A 132 -19.82 3.47 2.46
C LEU A 132 -19.31 2.06 2.80
N GLN A 133 -20.02 1.32 3.63
CA GLN A 133 -19.69 -0.09 3.90
C GLN A 133 -19.78 -0.94 2.62
N GLU A 134 -20.77 -0.68 1.79
CA GLU A 134 -20.90 -1.37 0.51
C GLU A 134 -19.78 -0.97 -0.46
N VAL A 135 -19.42 0.32 -0.54
CA VAL A 135 -18.28 0.80 -1.34
C VAL A 135 -16.98 0.14 -0.87
N PHE A 136 -16.76 0.02 0.46
CA PHE A 136 -15.62 -0.72 0.99
C PHE A 136 -15.60 -2.16 0.50
N ASN A 137 -16.73 -2.87 0.59
CA ASN A 137 -16.82 -4.26 0.16
C ASN A 137 -16.49 -4.42 -1.34
N GLN A 138 -17.01 -3.54 -2.18
CA GLN A 138 -16.75 -3.56 -3.63
C GLN A 138 -15.27 -3.32 -3.94
N GLU A 139 -14.65 -2.33 -3.32
CA GLU A 139 -13.21 -2.07 -3.48
C GLU A 139 -12.36 -3.22 -2.90
N ALA A 140 -12.76 -3.80 -1.77
CA ALA A 140 -12.07 -4.93 -1.17
C ALA A 140 -12.12 -6.20 -2.06
N ILE A 141 -13.25 -6.47 -2.72
CA ILE A 141 -13.39 -7.56 -3.69
C ILE A 141 -12.51 -7.29 -4.91
N LYS A 142 -12.62 -6.11 -5.50
CA LYS A 142 -11.87 -5.68 -6.68
C LYS A 142 -10.35 -5.77 -6.49
N ASN A 143 -9.88 -5.45 -5.28
CA ASN A 143 -8.46 -5.42 -4.95
C ASN A 143 -7.98 -6.68 -4.20
N HIS A 144 -8.76 -7.75 -4.19
CA HIS A 144 -8.41 -9.05 -3.56
C HIS A 144 -8.03 -8.94 -2.08
N VAL A 145 -8.69 -8.05 -1.33
CA VAL A 145 -8.46 -7.86 0.11
C VAL A 145 -9.05 -9.02 0.93
N PHE A 146 -10.15 -9.63 0.46
CA PHE A 146 -10.77 -10.76 1.15
C PHE A 146 -10.12 -12.12 0.84
N PRO A 147 -10.03 -13.02 1.80
CA PRO A 147 -10.42 -12.86 3.21
C PRO A 147 -9.45 -11.93 3.95
N ILE A 148 -10.00 -11.12 4.87
CA ILE A 148 -9.17 -10.24 5.70
C ILE A 148 -8.27 -11.09 6.60
N ASP A 149 -6.99 -10.78 6.61
CA ASP A 149 -5.99 -11.44 7.43
C ASP A 149 -5.50 -10.50 8.54
N ASP A 150 -6.05 -10.66 9.74
CA ASP A 150 -5.71 -9.89 10.93
C ASP A 150 -4.49 -10.43 11.69
N ARG A 151 -3.86 -11.50 11.19
CA ARG A 151 -2.63 -12.06 11.77
C ARG A 151 -1.49 -11.06 11.69
N ARG A 152 -0.62 -11.06 12.67
CA ARG A 152 0.53 -10.14 12.81
C ARG A 152 1.84 -10.88 12.58
N SER A 153 2.56 -11.18 13.66
CA SER A 153 3.82 -11.92 13.61
C SER A 153 3.68 -13.33 13.04
N GLU A 154 2.51 -13.93 13.18
CA GLU A 154 2.18 -15.24 12.62
C GLU A 154 2.34 -15.31 11.10
N ARG A 155 2.24 -14.16 10.40
CA ARG A 155 2.49 -14.07 8.95
C ARG A 155 3.92 -14.40 8.56
N PHE A 156 4.87 -14.28 9.50
CA PHE A 156 6.28 -14.59 9.25
C PHE A 156 6.60 -16.06 9.46
N ASP A 157 5.72 -16.83 10.12
CA ASP A 157 5.84 -18.26 10.26
C ASP A 157 5.17 -18.96 9.06
N PRO A 158 5.93 -19.67 8.20
CA PRO A 158 5.38 -20.33 7.02
C PRO A 158 4.28 -21.35 7.34
N ASP A 159 4.43 -22.10 8.42
CA ASP A 159 3.49 -23.15 8.81
C ASP A 159 2.14 -22.57 9.23
N ILE A 160 2.17 -21.50 10.04
CA ILE A 160 0.96 -20.77 10.48
C ILE A 160 0.31 -20.02 9.32
N ALA A 161 1.13 -19.39 8.49
CA ALA A 161 0.66 -18.60 7.35
C ALA A 161 0.14 -19.48 6.20
N GLY A 162 0.42 -20.78 6.20
CA GLY A 162 0.07 -21.68 5.11
C GLY A 162 0.88 -21.43 3.84
N ARG A 163 2.09 -20.88 3.97
CA ARG A 163 3.00 -20.64 2.83
C ARG A 163 4.01 -21.79 2.72
N PRO A 164 4.49 -22.11 1.52
CA PRO A 164 5.60 -23.03 1.37
C PRO A 164 6.83 -22.53 2.14
N ASP A 165 7.47 -23.39 2.94
CA ASP A 165 8.81 -23.13 3.42
C ASP A 165 9.79 -23.35 2.26
N LEU A 166 10.20 -22.25 1.62
CA LEU A 166 11.07 -22.30 0.44
C LEU A 166 12.50 -22.73 0.79
N MET A 167 12.91 -22.57 2.02
CA MET A 167 14.23 -23.02 2.48
C MET A 167 14.23 -24.44 3.02
N GLY A 168 13.20 -24.82 3.78
CA GLY A 168 13.19 -26.11 4.45
C GLY A 168 14.46 -26.34 5.30
N PRO A 169 14.99 -27.56 5.36
CA PRO A 169 16.19 -27.87 6.14
C PRO A 169 17.52 -27.48 5.48
N ARG A 170 17.51 -26.68 4.40
CA ARG A 170 18.74 -26.33 3.68
C ARG A 170 19.66 -25.45 4.51
N THR A 171 20.93 -25.78 4.50
CA THR A 171 22.00 -25.02 5.17
C THR A 171 22.96 -24.36 4.18
N SER A 172 22.77 -24.60 2.88
CA SER A 172 23.55 -24.01 1.81
C SER A 172 22.63 -23.55 0.67
N LEU A 173 23.03 -22.50 -0.01
CA LEU A 173 22.32 -21.93 -1.17
C LEU A 173 23.37 -21.47 -2.18
N SER A 174 23.19 -21.86 -3.43
CA SER A 174 23.98 -21.31 -4.54
C SER A 174 23.17 -20.18 -5.21
N VAL A 175 23.80 -19.06 -5.42
CA VAL A 175 23.23 -17.91 -6.15
C VAL A 175 24.08 -17.65 -7.38
N TYR A 176 23.44 -17.17 -8.44
CA TYR A 176 24.07 -16.91 -9.73
C TYR A 176 23.82 -15.48 -10.14
N GLU A 177 24.59 -14.99 -11.09
CA GLU A 177 24.42 -13.64 -11.64
C GLU A 177 22.96 -13.37 -12.04
N GLY A 178 22.47 -12.19 -11.70
CA GLY A 178 21.09 -11.75 -12.00
C GLY A 178 20.00 -12.32 -11.11
N MET A 179 20.33 -13.23 -10.16
CA MET A 179 19.34 -13.70 -9.19
C MET A 179 19.01 -12.63 -8.14
N SER A 180 17.71 -12.43 -7.90
CA SER A 180 17.20 -11.69 -6.74
C SER A 180 16.43 -12.65 -5.85
N VAL A 181 16.85 -12.80 -4.61
CA VAL A 181 16.27 -13.76 -3.67
C VAL A 181 15.67 -13.01 -2.49
N ALA A 182 14.38 -13.23 -2.24
CA ALA A 182 13.71 -12.65 -1.07
C ALA A 182 14.25 -13.24 0.23
N GLU A 183 14.22 -12.48 1.32
CA GLU A 183 14.76 -12.91 2.63
C GLU A 183 14.17 -14.24 3.11
N ASN A 184 12.88 -14.46 2.90
CA ASN A 184 12.19 -15.70 3.29
C ASN A 184 12.54 -16.94 2.44
N ALA A 185 13.23 -16.73 1.33
CA ALA A 185 13.75 -17.78 0.45
C ALA A 185 15.28 -17.93 0.57
N PHE A 186 15.89 -17.18 1.49
CA PHE A 186 17.34 -17.18 1.72
C PHE A 186 17.66 -17.83 3.08
N ILE A 187 18.88 -18.35 3.22
CA ILE A 187 19.35 -18.95 4.47
C ILE A 187 19.35 -17.88 5.57
N ASN A 188 18.82 -18.23 6.73
CA ASN A 188 18.87 -17.33 7.88
C ASN A 188 20.31 -17.21 8.42
N LEU A 189 20.95 -16.08 8.13
CA LEU A 189 22.30 -15.73 8.59
C LEU A 189 22.32 -14.95 9.90
N LYS A 190 21.16 -14.56 10.44
CA LYS A 190 21.05 -13.70 11.63
C LYS A 190 21.57 -14.45 12.87
N SER A 191 22.51 -13.84 13.57
CA SER A 191 23.11 -14.37 14.80
C SER A 191 23.71 -15.77 14.67
N ARG A 192 24.29 -16.08 13.50
CA ARG A 192 24.92 -17.37 13.19
C ARG A 192 26.26 -17.17 12.49
N SER A 193 27.17 -18.13 12.66
CA SER A 193 28.37 -18.20 11.84
C SER A 193 28.02 -18.69 10.43
N TYR A 194 28.59 -18.08 9.40
CA TYR A 194 28.39 -18.47 8.02
C TYR A 194 29.67 -18.29 7.20
N SER A 195 29.71 -18.90 6.05
CA SER A 195 30.77 -18.71 5.05
C SER A 195 30.13 -18.32 3.72
N ILE A 196 30.77 -17.44 2.98
CA ILE A 196 30.42 -17.09 1.61
C ILE A 196 31.62 -17.44 0.75
N THR A 197 31.40 -18.22 -0.29
CA THR A 197 32.41 -18.57 -1.30
C THR A 197 31.91 -18.08 -2.64
N ALA A 198 32.74 -17.36 -3.40
CA ALA A 198 32.42 -16.90 -4.72
C ALA A 198 33.47 -17.44 -5.72
N ASP A 199 32.98 -18.12 -6.76
CA ASP A 199 33.80 -18.47 -7.96
C ASP A 199 33.59 -17.32 -8.94
N ILE A 200 34.68 -16.61 -9.24
CA ILE A 200 34.63 -15.43 -10.12
C ILE A 200 35.55 -15.60 -11.32
N GLU A 201 35.07 -15.18 -12.47
CA GLU A 201 35.86 -15.01 -13.68
C GLU A 201 35.86 -13.53 -14.05
N THR A 202 37.05 -12.94 -14.17
CA THR A 202 37.19 -11.51 -14.43
C THR A 202 38.06 -11.23 -15.66
N GLY A 203 37.64 -10.26 -16.46
CA GLY A 203 38.48 -9.72 -17.52
C GLY A 203 39.57 -8.78 -16.98
N THR A 204 40.47 -8.33 -17.85
CA THR A 204 41.63 -7.50 -17.49
C THR A 204 41.31 -6.13 -16.88
N ASN A 205 40.10 -5.62 -17.07
CA ASN A 205 39.64 -4.31 -16.55
C ASN A 205 38.37 -4.46 -15.73
N ALA A 206 38.22 -5.55 -14.99
CA ALA A 206 37.03 -5.77 -14.17
C ALA A 206 36.94 -4.72 -13.05
N ASN A 207 35.77 -4.13 -12.92
CA ASN A 207 35.42 -3.20 -11.83
C ASN A 207 33.97 -3.43 -11.45
N GLY A 208 33.69 -3.66 -10.16
CA GLY A 208 32.36 -3.95 -9.68
C GLY A 208 32.36 -4.46 -8.25
N VAL A 209 31.16 -4.82 -7.78
CA VAL A 209 30.90 -5.45 -6.48
C VAL A 209 30.49 -6.90 -6.73
N ILE A 210 31.05 -7.80 -5.91
CA ILE A 210 30.70 -9.22 -5.86
C ILE A 210 29.58 -9.44 -4.87
#